data_2ddc05144af6cefe0a4ba02e6f12dec0
#
_entry.id   2ddc05144af6cefe0a4ba02e6f12dec0
#
_cell.length_a   1.000
_cell.length_b   1.000
_cell.length_c   1.000
_cell.angle_alpha   90.00
_cell.angle_beta   90.00
_cell.angle_gamma   90.00
#
_symmetry.space_group_name_H-M   'P 1'
#
loop_
_entity.id
_entity.type
_entity.pdbx_description
1 polymer ?
#
loop_
_entity_poly.entity_id
_entity_poly.type
_entity_poly.pdbx_seq_one_letter_code
_entity_poly.pdbx_strand_id
1 'polypeptide(L)'
;MAEREIIFLTRDVNVVTIPEGSASTLSKGDEVTIHQSLGSNYTVVTEYGHMVRIAGVDADALGKEPHELHTLVLETNAEAVEKNCWEVMKTVYDPEIPVNIVDLGLVYVCEVTSVGPAENEVHIKMTLTAPGCGMGPVIQGDVEKNVRGLPGVVSVNVEVVLDPPENRYSSKSRWKKFGLF
;
A
#
# COMPACT_ATOMS: atom_id res chain seq x y z
N MET A 1 13.61 -11.45 19.38
CA MET A 1 14.48 -10.61 18.51
C MET A 1 14.24 -11.08 17.10
N ALA A 2 13.72 -10.24 16.21
CA ALA A 2 13.60 -10.61 14.80
C ALA A 2 15.03 -10.76 14.27
N GLU A 3 15.37 -11.92 13.73
CA GLU A 3 16.62 -12.13 13.01
C GLU A 3 16.66 -11.15 11.84
N ARG A 4 17.65 -10.29 11.82
CA ARG A 4 17.91 -9.40 10.70
C ARG A 4 18.45 -10.25 9.56
N GLU A 5 17.60 -10.51 8.57
CA GLU A 5 17.97 -11.28 7.39
C GLU A 5 18.74 -10.38 6.43
N ILE A 6 20.03 -10.68 6.23
CA ILE A 6 20.88 -10.00 5.24
C ILE A 6 20.70 -10.70 3.90
N ILE A 7 20.39 -9.93 2.86
CA ILE A 7 20.11 -10.43 1.50
C ILE A 7 20.94 -9.64 0.50
N PHE A 8 21.45 -10.31 -0.52
CA PHE A 8 22.04 -9.70 -1.70
C PHE A 8 21.00 -9.69 -2.83
N LEU A 9 20.77 -8.52 -3.43
CA LEU A 9 19.75 -8.40 -4.47
C LEU A 9 20.10 -9.26 -5.69
N THR A 10 19.08 -9.97 -6.20
CA THR A 10 19.24 -10.88 -7.35
C THR A 10 19.20 -10.15 -8.69
N ARG A 11 18.60 -8.95 -8.73
CA ARG A 11 18.50 -8.04 -9.88
C ARG A 11 18.39 -6.59 -9.42
N ASP A 12 18.50 -5.67 -10.39
CA ASP A 12 18.18 -4.26 -10.14
C ASP A 12 16.70 -4.12 -9.76
N VAL A 13 16.40 -3.23 -8.82
CA VAL A 13 15.04 -3.01 -8.32
C VAL A 13 14.78 -1.54 -8.04
N ASN A 14 13.61 -1.06 -8.47
CA ASN A 14 13.13 0.26 -8.13
C ASN A 14 12.64 0.28 -6.68
N VAL A 15 13.06 1.29 -5.94
CA VAL A 15 12.74 1.45 -4.52
C VAL A 15 12.24 2.86 -4.23
N VAL A 16 11.63 3.01 -3.08
CA VAL A 16 11.19 4.31 -2.56
C VAL A 16 11.91 4.55 -1.23
N THR A 17 12.58 5.70 -1.11
CA THR A 17 13.27 6.08 0.14
C THR A 17 12.27 6.40 1.24
N ILE A 18 12.61 6.04 2.46
CA ILE A 18 11.81 6.33 3.65
C ILE A 18 12.64 7.24 4.56
N PRO A 19 12.11 8.35 5.04
CA PRO A 19 10.71 8.83 4.96
C PRO A 19 10.42 9.78 3.79
N GLU A 20 11.38 10.07 2.89
CA GLU A 20 11.29 11.13 1.88
C GLU A 20 10.28 10.81 0.77
N GLY A 21 10.00 9.52 0.51
CA GLY A 21 9.10 9.08 -0.55
C GLY A 21 9.68 9.25 -1.97
N SER A 22 10.99 9.41 -2.08
CA SER A 22 11.67 9.62 -3.38
C SER A 22 11.96 8.29 -4.07
N ALA A 23 11.76 8.26 -5.40
CA ALA A 23 12.13 7.10 -6.20
C ALA A 23 13.66 6.97 -6.31
N SER A 24 14.17 5.75 -6.18
CA SER A 24 15.57 5.39 -6.34
C SER A 24 15.67 3.98 -6.94
N THR A 25 16.88 3.53 -7.21
CA THR A 25 17.14 2.18 -7.71
C THR A 25 18.30 1.57 -6.92
N LEU A 26 18.15 0.33 -6.50
CA LEU A 26 19.22 -0.50 -5.99
C LEU A 26 19.68 -1.45 -7.08
N SER A 27 20.96 -1.77 -7.08
CA SER A 27 21.58 -2.62 -8.09
C SER A 27 21.64 -4.08 -7.66
N LYS A 28 21.70 -4.96 -8.64
CA LYS A 28 21.99 -6.37 -8.39
C LYS A 28 23.28 -6.52 -7.59
N GLY A 29 23.22 -7.30 -6.51
CA GLY A 29 24.35 -7.57 -5.63
C GLY A 29 24.48 -6.60 -4.46
N ASP A 30 23.66 -5.53 -4.40
CA ASP A 30 23.62 -4.66 -3.23
C ASP A 30 23.16 -5.45 -2.01
N GLU A 31 23.84 -5.22 -0.88
CA GLU A 31 23.49 -5.81 0.41
C GLU A 31 22.37 -5.01 1.06
N VAL A 32 21.31 -5.71 1.44
CA VAL A 32 20.20 -5.12 2.19
C VAL A 32 19.80 -6.02 3.37
N THR A 33 19.34 -5.41 4.43
CA THR A 33 18.80 -6.11 5.60
C THR A 33 17.29 -5.89 5.66
N ILE A 34 16.49 -6.94 5.71
CA ILE A 34 15.05 -6.81 5.91
C ILE A 34 14.79 -6.29 7.31
N HIS A 35 14.19 -5.10 7.39
CA HIS A 35 13.75 -4.49 8.63
C HIS A 35 12.32 -4.91 8.97
N GLN A 36 11.45 -4.95 7.97
CA GLN A 36 10.02 -5.23 8.15
C GLN A 36 9.41 -5.73 6.84
N SER A 37 8.43 -6.62 6.96
CA SER A 37 7.55 -7.04 5.88
C SER A 37 6.12 -6.71 6.30
N LEU A 38 5.46 -5.83 5.56
CA LEU A 38 4.09 -5.39 5.82
C LEU A 38 3.24 -5.51 4.56
N GLY A 39 2.19 -6.29 4.67
CA GLY A 39 1.36 -6.64 3.51
C GLY A 39 2.21 -7.31 2.44
N SER A 40 2.17 -6.74 1.25
CA SER A 40 2.99 -7.19 0.13
C SER A 40 4.33 -6.46 0.00
N ASN A 41 4.65 -5.48 0.85
CA ASN A 41 5.85 -4.64 0.71
C ASN A 41 6.94 -5.01 1.72
N TYR A 42 8.19 -4.77 1.35
CA TYR A 42 9.36 -4.97 2.20
C TYR A 42 10.04 -3.63 2.49
N THR A 43 10.28 -3.37 3.76
CA THR A 43 11.17 -2.27 4.18
C THR A 43 12.53 -2.87 4.46
N VAL A 44 13.54 -2.39 3.76
CA VAL A 44 14.92 -2.86 3.91
C VAL A 44 15.84 -1.70 4.25
N VAL A 45 16.94 -2.02 4.91
CA VAL A 45 18.04 -1.07 5.21
C VAL A 45 19.23 -1.44 4.35
N THR A 46 19.75 -0.48 3.60
CA THR A 46 20.96 -0.65 2.78
C THR A 46 22.21 -0.69 3.65
N GLU A 47 23.33 -1.13 3.10
CA GLU A 47 24.66 -1.09 3.77
C GLU A 47 25.06 0.31 4.27
N TYR A 48 24.53 1.37 3.62
CA TYR A 48 24.75 2.77 4.01
C TYR A 48 23.80 3.27 5.10
N GLY A 49 22.91 2.42 5.61
CA GLY A 49 21.94 2.77 6.63
C GLY A 49 20.69 3.49 6.12
N HIS A 50 20.50 3.60 4.80
CA HIS A 50 19.29 4.19 4.23
C HIS A 50 18.15 3.19 4.26
N MET A 51 16.99 3.64 4.72
CA MET A 51 15.78 2.86 4.72
C MET A 51 15.02 3.05 3.40
N VAL A 52 14.68 1.96 2.73
CA VAL A 52 13.95 1.98 1.47
C VAL A 52 12.85 0.92 1.45
N ARG A 53 11.83 1.15 0.63
CA ARG A 53 10.74 0.21 0.40
C ARG A 53 10.89 -0.45 -0.96
N ILE A 54 10.77 -1.77 -0.96
CA ILE A 54 10.67 -2.62 -2.16
C ILE A 54 9.21 -3.09 -2.24
N ALA A 55 8.59 -2.92 -3.42
CA ALA A 55 7.24 -3.38 -3.66
C ALA A 55 7.17 -4.92 -3.69
N GLY A 56 6.04 -5.50 -3.25
CA GLY A 56 5.89 -6.94 -3.21
C GLY A 56 5.89 -7.63 -4.58
N VAL A 57 5.56 -6.90 -5.64
CA VAL A 57 5.71 -7.40 -7.02
C VAL A 57 7.19 -7.59 -7.41
N ASP A 58 8.10 -6.94 -6.70
CA ASP A 58 9.55 -7.02 -6.87
C ASP A 58 10.23 -7.87 -5.78
N ALA A 59 9.46 -8.67 -5.02
CA ALA A 59 9.99 -9.53 -3.96
C ALA A 59 11.01 -10.55 -4.46
N ASP A 60 10.95 -10.91 -5.74
CA ASP A 60 11.92 -11.76 -6.42
C ASP A 60 13.35 -11.19 -6.40
N ALA A 61 13.49 -9.85 -6.36
CA ALA A 61 14.79 -9.20 -6.16
C ALA A 61 15.41 -9.54 -4.79
N LEU A 62 14.58 -9.85 -3.80
CA LEU A 62 14.98 -10.32 -2.46
C LEU A 62 15.06 -11.87 -2.36
N GLY A 63 14.86 -12.59 -3.47
CA GLY A 63 14.74 -14.05 -3.45
C GLY A 63 13.49 -14.57 -2.75
N LYS A 64 12.47 -13.71 -2.59
CA LYS A 64 11.16 -14.07 -2.02
C LYS A 64 10.13 -14.26 -3.12
N GLU A 65 9.07 -15.02 -2.83
CA GLU A 65 7.97 -15.16 -3.78
C GLU A 65 7.19 -13.83 -3.87
N PRO A 66 6.88 -13.35 -5.09
CA PRO A 66 6.01 -12.20 -5.26
C PRO A 66 4.65 -12.44 -4.60
N HIS A 67 4.16 -11.45 -3.87
CA HIS A 67 2.83 -11.55 -3.26
C HIS A 67 1.74 -11.42 -4.32
N GLU A 68 1.08 -12.53 -4.65
CA GLU A 68 -0.14 -12.53 -5.44
C GLU A 68 -1.37 -12.33 -4.54
N LEU A 69 -2.31 -11.52 -4.99
CA LEU A 69 -3.58 -11.28 -4.30
C LEU A 69 -4.53 -12.47 -4.53
N HIS A 70 -4.44 -13.49 -3.68
CA HIS A 70 -5.17 -14.77 -3.87
C HIS A 70 -6.65 -14.76 -3.49
N THR A 71 -7.21 -13.66 -2.97
CA THR A 71 -8.59 -13.61 -2.45
C THR A 71 -9.58 -12.83 -3.31
N LEU A 72 -9.22 -12.51 -4.54
CA LEU A 72 -10.06 -11.68 -5.41
C LEU A 72 -11.22 -12.50 -6.02
N VAL A 73 -12.40 -11.90 -6.00
CA VAL A 73 -13.56 -12.40 -6.74
C VAL A 73 -13.41 -12.01 -8.21
N LEU A 74 -13.52 -12.98 -9.12
CA LEU A 74 -13.32 -12.73 -10.56
C LEU A 74 -14.53 -12.04 -11.23
N GLU A 75 -15.61 -11.83 -10.50
CA GLU A 75 -16.78 -11.12 -11.00
C GLU A 75 -16.49 -9.63 -11.16
N THR A 76 -17.03 -9.02 -12.21
CA THR A 76 -16.81 -7.63 -12.60
C THR A 76 -18.03 -6.71 -12.36
N ASN A 77 -19.04 -7.20 -11.61
CA ASN A 77 -20.13 -6.33 -11.18
C ASN A 77 -19.64 -5.35 -10.08
N ALA A 78 -20.34 -4.23 -9.92
CA ALA A 78 -19.92 -3.16 -9.00
C ALA A 78 -19.73 -3.65 -7.56
N GLU A 79 -20.57 -4.54 -7.06
CA GLU A 79 -20.50 -5.08 -5.70
C GLU A 79 -19.23 -5.95 -5.51
N ALA A 80 -18.93 -6.82 -6.47
CA ALA A 80 -17.72 -7.64 -6.43
C ALA A 80 -16.46 -6.80 -6.54
N VAL A 81 -16.46 -5.78 -7.41
CA VAL A 81 -15.35 -4.83 -7.55
C VAL A 81 -15.14 -4.03 -6.27
N GLU A 82 -16.22 -3.53 -5.63
CA GLU A 82 -16.10 -2.82 -4.36
C GLU A 82 -15.49 -3.71 -3.28
N LYS A 83 -15.95 -4.95 -3.16
CA LYS A 83 -15.36 -5.92 -2.22
C LYS A 83 -13.88 -6.16 -2.49
N ASN A 84 -13.50 -6.33 -3.75
CA ASN A 84 -12.11 -6.49 -4.15
C ASN A 84 -11.27 -5.25 -3.84
N CYS A 85 -11.82 -4.03 -4.01
CA CYS A 85 -11.15 -2.79 -3.62
C CYS A 85 -10.79 -2.79 -2.14
N TRP A 86 -11.73 -3.17 -1.26
CA TRP A 86 -11.45 -3.25 0.18
C TRP A 86 -10.36 -4.28 0.49
N GLU A 87 -10.36 -5.44 -0.17
CA GLU A 87 -9.33 -6.48 0.05
C GLU A 87 -7.95 -6.01 -0.41
N VAL A 88 -7.83 -5.39 -1.58
CA VAL A 88 -6.51 -4.89 -2.04
C VAL A 88 -6.02 -3.71 -1.22
N MET A 89 -6.91 -2.85 -0.72
CA MET A 89 -6.50 -1.75 0.17
C MET A 89 -5.98 -2.24 1.52
N LYS A 90 -6.38 -3.43 2.00
CA LYS A 90 -5.79 -4.07 3.20
C LYS A 90 -4.33 -4.49 3.00
N THR A 91 -3.83 -4.52 1.79
CA THR A 91 -2.42 -4.80 1.50
C THR A 91 -1.54 -3.55 1.53
N VAL A 92 -2.14 -2.37 1.66
CA VAL A 92 -1.42 -1.09 1.70
C VAL A 92 -1.18 -0.68 3.15
N TYR A 93 0.07 -0.38 3.48
CA TYR A 93 0.53 -0.01 4.81
C TYR A 93 1.29 1.31 4.78
N ASP A 94 1.17 2.08 5.86
CA ASP A 94 2.14 3.12 6.17
C ASP A 94 3.44 2.43 6.63
N PRO A 95 4.62 2.79 6.11
CA PRO A 95 5.87 2.10 6.45
C PRO A 95 6.27 2.22 7.93
N GLU A 96 5.72 3.19 8.65
CA GLU A 96 5.99 3.38 10.08
C GLU A 96 4.99 2.65 10.99
N ILE A 97 3.86 2.20 10.44
CA ILE A 97 2.75 1.64 11.23
C ILE A 97 2.45 0.22 10.76
N PRO A 98 2.55 -0.80 11.64
CA PRO A 98 2.32 -2.20 11.27
C PRO A 98 0.83 -2.56 11.18
N VAL A 99 0.01 -1.64 10.66
CA VAL A 99 -1.43 -1.82 10.44
C VAL A 99 -1.78 -1.25 9.07
N ASN A 100 -2.59 -1.96 8.28
CA ASN A 100 -3.00 -1.50 6.96
C ASN A 100 -3.93 -0.28 7.02
N ILE A 101 -4.01 0.45 5.92
CA ILE A 101 -4.79 1.70 5.84
C ILE A 101 -6.29 1.53 6.09
N VAL A 102 -6.84 0.34 5.84
CA VAL A 102 -8.27 0.03 6.08
C VAL A 102 -8.51 -0.14 7.58
N ASP A 103 -7.70 -0.95 8.24
CA ASP A 103 -7.82 -1.21 9.69
C ASP A 103 -7.47 0.01 10.53
N LEU A 104 -6.59 0.89 10.03
CA LEU A 104 -6.34 2.21 10.59
C LEU A 104 -7.53 3.15 10.46
N GLY A 105 -8.49 2.87 9.56
CA GLY A 105 -9.63 3.74 9.29
C GLY A 105 -9.26 4.98 8.46
N LEU A 106 -8.21 4.87 7.64
CA LEU A 106 -7.77 5.96 6.76
C LEU A 106 -8.60 6.07 5.48
N VAL A 107 -9.32 5.00 5.09
CA VAL A 107 -10.21 4.99 3.93
C VAL A 107 -11.62 5.32 4.39
N TYR A 108 -12.20 6.38 3.84
CA TYR A 108 -13.54 6.86 4.22
C TYR A 108 -14.61 6.46 3.25
N VAL A 109 -14.29 6.46 1.96
CA VAL A 109 -15.22 6.20 0.88
C VAL A 109 -14.54 5.30 -0.14
N CYS A 110 -15.25 4.28 -0.58
CA CYS A 110 -14.93 3.48 -1.75
C CYS A 110 -16.24 3.30 -2.52
N GLU A 111 -16.43 4.07 -3.57
CA GLU A 111 -17.60 4.03 -4.42
C GLU A 111 -17.24 3.44 -5.77
N VAL A 112 -18.04 2.48 -6.22
CA VAL A 112 -17.87 1.84 -7.53
C VAL A 112 -19.10 2.15 -8.38
N THR A 113 -18.87 2.75 -9.54
CA THR A 113 -19.93 3.10 -10.49
C THR A 113 -19.72 2.31 -11.78
N SER A 114 -20.72 1.53 -12.17
CA SER A 114 -20.70 0.83 -13.46
C SER A 114 -20.95 1.83 -14.60
N VAL A 115 -20.02 1.86 -15.55
CA VAL A 115 -20.06 2.74 -16.73
C VAL A 115 -20.28 1.97 -18.03
N GLY A 116 -20.22 0.64 -17.98
CA GLY A 116 -20.45 -0.25 -19.11
C GLY A 116 -20.55 -1.71 -18.70
N PRO A 117 -20.77 -2.62 -19.64
CA PRO A 117 -20.75 -4.05 -19.38
C PRO A 117 -19.35 -4.47 -18.88
N ALA A 118 -19.28 -4.89 -17.60
CA ALA A 118 -18.04 -5.26 -16.92
C ALA A 118 -17.00 -4.13 -16.83
N GLU A 119 -17.42 -2.87 -16.91
CA GLU A 119 -16.58 -1.68 -16.78
C GLU A 119 -17.03 -0.84 -15.59
N ASN A 120 -16.11 -0.55 -14.68
CA ASN A 120 -16.40 0.20 -13.45
C ASN A 120 -15.37 1.31 -13.24
N GLU A 121 -15.85 2.44 -12.75
CA GLU A 121 -15.02 3.53 -12.21
C GLU A 121 -15.04 3.45 -10.69
N VAL A 122 -13.89 3.66 -10.08
CA VAL A 122 -13.72 3.60 -8.63
C VAL A 122 -13.31 4.97 -8.11
N HIS A 123 -14.03 5.47 -7.12
CA HIS A 123 -13.71 6.69 -6.41
C HIS A 123 -13.43 6.38 -4.95
N ILE A 124 -12.22 6.75 -4.50
CA ILE A 124 -11.74 6.49 -3.14
C ILE A 124 -11.41 7.82 -2.47
N LYS A 125 -11.94 8.02 -1.26
CA LYS A 125 -11.52 9.12 -0.37
C LYS A 125 -10.80 8.54 0.83
N MET A 126 -9.59 9.04 1.07
CA MET A 126 -8.77 8.62 2.18
C MET A 126 -8.05 9.78 2.84
N THR A 127 -7.47 9.54 4.01
CA THR A 127 -6.56 10.48 4.68
C THR A 127 -5.20 9.84 4.93
N LEU A 128 -4.29 10.62 5.48
CA LEU A 128 -2.95 10.20 5.88
C LEU A 128 -2.80 10.34 7.40
N THR A 129 -1.90 9.57 7.99
CA THR A 129 -1.60 9.61 9.43
C THR A 129 -0.94 10.90 9.86
N ALA A 130 -0.18 11.55 8.97
CA ALA A 130 0.47 12.83 9.23
C ALA A 130 0.36 13.77 8.02
N PRO A 131 -0.10 15.02 8.22
CA PRO A 131 -0.05 16.04 7.18
C PRO A 131 1.40 16.32 6.79
N GLY A 132 1.70 16.29 5.46
CA GLY A 132 3.05 16.56 4.96
C GLY A 132 4.02 15.37 5.04
N CYS A 133 3.55 14.16 5.32
CA CYS A 133 4.35 12.95 5.20
C CYS A 133 4.80 12.75 3.74
N GLY A 134 6.11 12.63 3.51
CA GLY A 134 6.68 12.36 2.18
C GLY A 134 6.16 11.08 1.53
N MET A 135 5.68 10.14 2.34
CA MET A 135 5.09 8.87 1.88
C MET A 135 3.64 8.98 1.41
N GLY A 136 2.96 10.11 1.65
CA GLY A 136 1.57 10.30 1.25
C GLY A 136 1.29 10.02 -0.21
N PRO A 137 2.01 10.65 -1.16
CA PRO A 137 1.86 10.39 -2.59
C PRO A 137 2.16 8.94 -2.96
N VAL A 138 3.06 8.27 -2.24
CA VAL A 138 3.42 6.86 -2.46
C VAL A 138 2.28 5.94 -2.06
N ILE A 139 1.69 6.16 -0.87
CA ILE A 139 0.54 5.38 -0.39
C ILE A 139 -0.67 5.59 -1.32
N GLN A 140 -0.93 6.83 -1.73
CA GLN A 140 -1.98 7.14 -2.71
C GLN A 140 -1.75 6.40 -4.04
N GLY A 141 -0.52 6.42 -4.55
CA GLY A 141 -0.13 5.72 -5.77
C GLY A 141 -0.27 4.19 -5.66
N ASP A 142 0.03 3.61 -4.49
CA ASP A 142 -0.16 2.18 -4.23
C ASP A 142 -1.64 1.80 -4.25
N VAL A 143 -2.49 2.61 -3.61
CA VAL A 143 -3.94 2.40 -3.64
C VAL A 143 -4.45 2.44 -5.08
N GLU A 144 -4.08 3.49 -5.83
CA GLU A 144 -4.49 3.64 -7.23
C GLU A 144 -4.03 2.46 -8.08
N LYS A 145 -2.76 2.07 -7.97
CA LYS A 145 -2.17 0.95 -8.73
C LYS A 145 -2.84 -0.37 -8.42
N ASN A 146 -3.03 -0.68 -7.13
CA ASN A 146 -3.61 -1.94 -6.70
C ASN A 146 -5.08 -2.05 -7.13
N VAL A 147 -5.85 -0.98 -6.99
CA VAL A 147 -7.27 -0.95 -7.41
C VAL A 147 -7.40 -0.99 -8.92
N ARG A 148 -6.55 -0.27 -9.66
CA ARG A 148 -6.56 -0.28 -11.13
C ARG A 148 -6.23 -1.65 -11.71
N GLY A 149 -5.46 -2.48 -11.00
CA GLY A 149 -5.13 -3.85 -11.38
C GLY A 149 -6.29 -4.85 -11.22
N LEU A 150 -7.42 -4.43 -10.64
CA LEU A 150 -8.57 -5.30 -10.45
C LEU A 150 -9.34 -5.54 -11.75
N PRO A 151 -9.88 -6.77 -11.95
CA PRO A 151 -10.76 -7.06 -13.08
C PRO A 151 -11.97 -6.13 -13.11
N GLY A 152 -12.28 -5.58 -14.28
CA GLY A 152 -13.44 -4.71 -14.48
C GLY A 152 -13.27 -3.26 -14.02
N VAL A 153 -12.09 -2.85 -13.58
CA VAL A 153 -11.79 -1.44 -13.25
C VAL A 153 -11.15 -0.74 -14.44
N VAL A 154 -11.78 0.29 -14.95
CA VAL A 154 -11.30 1.09 -16.09
C VAL A 154 -10.72 2.45 -15.67
N SER A 155 -11.19 2.98 -14.54
CA SER A 155 -10.73 4.25 -13.99
C SER A 155 -10.71 4.23 -12.48
N VAL A 156 -9.70 4.86 -11.88
CA VAL A 156 -9.56 5.01 -10.43
C VAL A 156 -9.23 6.47 -10.12
N ASN A 157 -9.99 7.04 -9.19
CA ASN A 157 -9.72 8.37 -8.64
C ASN A 157 -9.52 8.26 -7.13
N VAL A 158 -8.33 8.58 -6.66
CA VAL A 158 -8.00 8.59 -5.22
C VAL A 158 -7.83 10.02 -4.75
N GLU A 159 -8.74 10.47 -3.89
CA GLU A 159 -8.73 11.79 -3.28
C GLU A 159 -8.19 11.70 -1.85
N VAL A 160 -7.13 12.45 -1.55
CA VAL A 160 -6.59 12.58 -0.20
C VAL A 160 -7.17 13.82 0.46
N VAL A 161 -7.89 13.63 1.56
CA VAL A 161 -8.47 14.71 2.36
C VAL A 161 -7.71 14.83 3.68
N LEU A 162 -7.22 16.04 3.99
CA LEU A 162 -6.41 16.29 5.19
C LEU A 162 -7.23 16.58 6.43
N ASP A 163 -8.49 16.97 6.25
CA ASP A 163 -9.44 17.23 7.33
C ASP A 163 -10.73 16.43 7.08
N PRO A 164 -10.72 15.16 7.41
CA PRO A 164 -11.84 14.28 7.11
C PRO A 164 -13.07 14.66 7.94
N PRO A 165 -14.27 14.63 7.34
CA PRO A 165 -15.49 14.78 8.10
C PRO A 165 -15.60 13.65 9.14
N GLU A 166 -16.06 13.97 10.34
CA GLU A 166 -16.34 12.95 11.37
C GLU A 166 -17.38 11.95 10.83
N ASN A 167 -16.92 10.77 10.53
CA ASN A 167 -17.78 9.71 10.07
C ASN A 167 -17.58 8.44 10.92
N ARG A 168 -18.53 7.46 10.84
CA ARG A 168 -18.55 6.24 11.66
C ARG A 168 -17.29 5.37 11.53
N TYR A 169 -16.52 5.56 10.48
CA TYR A 169 -15.31 4.78 10.19
C TYR A 169 -14.03 5.50 10.62
N SER A 170 -14.05 6.83 10.78
CA SER A 170 -12.93 7.66 11.21
C SER A 170 -12.95 7.85 12.71
N SER A 171 -12.88 6.81 13.51
CA SER A 171 -12.82 7.05 14.94
C SER A 171 -11.40 7.28 15.41
N LYS A 172 -11.09 8.50 15.89
CA LYS A 172 -9.93 8.77 16.77
C LYS A 172 -9.82 7.73 17.89
N SER A 173 -10.94 7.09 18.25
CA SER A 173 -11.02 5.97 19.18
C SER A 173 -10.31 4.70 18.66
N ARG A 174 -10.26 4.49 17.34
CA ARG A 174 -9.56 3.35 16.75
C ARG A 174 -8.03 3.57 16.80
N TRP A 175 -7.56 4.81 16.57
CA TRP A 175 -6.14 5.15 16.65
C TRP A 175 -5.59 5.06 18.07
N LYS A 176 -6.40 5.41 19.09
CA LYS A 176 -6.06 5.20 20.50
C LYS A 176 -5.80 3.73 20.82
N LYS A 177 -6.52 2.80 20.16
CA LYS A 177 -6.33 1.35 20.34
C LYS A 177 -4.93 0.89 19.87
N PHE A 178 -4.32 1.61 18.94
CA PHE A 178 -2.98 1.33 18.41
C PHE A 178 -1.88 2.20 19.04
N GLY A 179 -2.21 2.99 20.07
CA GLY A 179 -1.23 3.83 20.76
C GLY A 179 -0.71 5.01 19.97
N LEU A 180 -1.44 5.47 18.95
CA LEU A 180 -1.04 6.55 18.05
C LEU A 180 -1.45 7.96 18.56
N PHE A 181 -2.18 8.04 19.69
CA PHE A 181 -2.55 9.27 20.42
C PHE A 181 -2.68 8.98 21.92
#